data_eb3c3296093a492cf823789bc3ba2634
#
_entry.id   eb3c3296093a492cf823789bc3ba2634
#
_cell.length_a   1.000
_cell.length_b   1.000
_cell.length_c   1.000
_cell.angle_alpha   90.00
_cell.angle_beta   90.00
_cell.angle_gamma   90.00
#
_symmetry.space_group_name_H-M   'P 1'
#
loop_
_entity.id
_entity.type
_entity.pdbx_description
1 polymer ?
#
loop_
_entity_poly.entity_id
_entity_poly.type
_entity_poly.pdbx_seq_one_letter_code
_entity_poly.pdbx_strand_id
1 'polypeptide(L)'
;SPPCGECKFCVDHTSPNLCVTLQFGSMTIPHFSEGNAPVHAMAGTGTFAEKTLLPKQAVVKIDPDIPLDIASLIGCGVMTGAGAALNTAKVTPGSSVIIYGAGGVGVAAIQGARIAGAAEIVAVDLNDAKLDDARRFGATHAVKPEDVDGAKLEITGGDGFDYALECIGNPLTMRASFDAVRRGGTACI
;
A
#
# COMPACT_ATOMS: atom_id res chain seq x y z
N SER A 1 6.20 -5.02 -16.64
CA SER A 1 5.72 -4.60 -17.99
C SER A 1 5.04 -3.24 -17.91
N PRO A 2 5.19 -2.37 -18.91
CA PRO A 2 4.45 -1.13 -18.96
C PRO A 2 2.98 -1.35 -19.36
N PRO A 3 2.08 -0.38 -19.12
CA PRO A 3 0.75 -0.37 -19.71
C PRO A 3 0.82 -0.44 -21.24
N CYS A 4 -0.13 -1.14 -21.89
CA CYS A 4 -0.07 -1.36 -23.35
C CYS A 4 -0.37 -0.10 -24.18
N GLY A 5 -1.04 0.90 -23.61
CA GLY A 5 -1.45 2.12 -24.31
C GLY A 5 -2.71 2.00 -25.18
N GLU A 6 -3.25 0.80 -25.38
CA GLU A 6 -4.32 0.54 -26.37
C GLU A 6 -5.63 0.04 -25.75
N CYS A 7 -5.58 -0.62 -24.57
CA CYS A 7 -6.80 -1.11 -23.93
C CYS A 7 -7.61 0.04 -23.30
N LYS A 8 -8.89 -0.22 -23.01
CA LYS A 8 -9.79 0.79 -22.43
C LYS A 8 -9.21 1.51 -21.21
N PHE A 9 -8.51 0.79 -20.34
CA PHE A 9 -7.91 1.35 -19.13
C PHE A 9 -6.73 2.29 -19.40
N CYS A 10 -6.02 2.07 -20.52
CA CYS A 10 -4.91 2.92 -20.95
C CYS A 10 -5.38 4.13 -21.75
N VAL A 11 -6.38 3.95 -22.63
CA VAL A 11 -6.89 5.02 -23.53
C VAL A 11 -7.61 6.10 -22.70
N ASP A 12 -8.38 5.70 -21.69
CA ASP A 12 -9.06 6.64 -20.81
C ASP A 12 -8.11 7.40 -19.87
N HIS A 13 -6.82 7.03 -19.84
CA HIS A 13 -5.77 7.61 -18.99
C HIS A 13 -6.08 7.68 -17.49
N THR A 14 -7.18 7.07 -17.04
CA THR A 14 -7.65 7.14 -15.65
C THR A 14 -7.17 5.98 -14.80
N SER A 15 -6.90 4.82 -15.41
CA SER A 15 -6.60 3.58 -14.67
C SER A 15 -5.59 2.68 -15.39
N PRO A 16 -4.41 3.18 -15.81
CA PRO A 16 -3.42 2.38 -16.52
C PRO A 16 -2.87 1.20 -15.69
N ASN A 17 -2.99 1.27 -14.37
CA ASN A 17 -2.69 0.19 -13.44
C ASN A 17 -3.60 -1.04 -13.62
N LEU A 18 -4.78 -0.89 -14.23
CA LEU A 18 -5.70 -1.98 -14.53
C LEU A 18 -5.48 -2.56 -15.94
N CYS A 19 -4.41 -2.19 -16.62
CA CYS A 19 -4.07 -2.71 -17.93
C CYS A 19 -3.89 -4.23 -17.90
N VAL A 20 -4.66 -4.93 -18.72
CA VAL A 20 -4.63 -6.40 -18.79
C VAL A 20 -3.25 -6.91 -19.23
N THR A 21 -2.61 -6.24 -20.19
CA THR A 21 -1.25 -6.59 -20.66
C THR A 21 -0.20 -6.39 -19.56
N LEU A 22 -0.32 -5.33 -18.76
CA LEU A 22 0.52 -5.12 -17.59
C LEU A 22 0.33 -6.26 -16.59
N GLN A 23 -0.92 -6.57 -16.26
CA GLN A 23 -1.28 -7.54 -15.22
C GLN A 23 -0.88 -8.97 -15.61
N PHE A 24 -1.19 -9.40 -16.82
CA PHE A 24 -0.87 -10.75 -17.29
C PHE A 24 0.54 -10.86 -17.88
N GLY A 25 1.00 -9.89 -18.65
CA GLY A 25 2.31 -9.93 -19.29
C GLY A 25 3.47 -9.98 -18.28
N SER A 26 3.30 -9.34 -17.13
CA SER A 26 4.33 -9.36 -16.07
C SER A 26 4.47 -10.71 -15.36
N MET A 27 3.45 -11.58 -15.41
CA MET A 27 3.43 -12.86 -14.71
C MET A 27 3.56 -14.07 -15.64
N THR A 28 3.10 -13.95 -16.90
CA THR A 28 2.96 -15.10 -17.80
C THR A 28 4.05 -15.20 -18.87
N ILE A 29 4.74 -14.10 -19.15
CA ILE A 29 5.81 -14.11 -20.16
C ILE A 29 7.14 -14.39 -19.44
N PRO A 30 7.83 -15.50 -19.75
CA PRO A 30 9.16 -15.73 -19.22
C PRO A 30 10.17 -14.78 -19.86
N HIS A 31 10.89 -14.04 -19.04
CA HIS A 31 11.92 -13.09 -19.49
C HIS A 31 13.33 -13.67 -19.38
N PHE A 32 13.49 -14.79 -18.68
CA PHE A 32 14.75 -15.46 -18.43
C PHE A 32 14.65 -16.94 -18.70
N SER A 33 15.80 -17.62 -18.74
CA SER A 33 15.87 -19.07 -18.81
C SER A 33 17.02 -19.60 -17.96
N GLU A 34 16.82 -20.77 -17.38
CA GLU A 34 17.87 -21.57 -16.76
C GLU A 34 18.05 -22.83 -17.59
N GLY A 35 19.12 -22.87 -18.40
CA GLY A 35 19.22 -23.85 -19.48
C GLY A 35 18.05 -23.68 -20.46
N ASN A 36 17.22 -24.73 -20.61
CA ASN A 36 16.02 -24.70 -21.47
C ASN A 36 14.72 -24.46 -20.67
N ALA A 37 14.78 -24.30 -19.36
CA ALA A 37 13.60 -24.05 -18.55
C ALA A 37 13.26 -22.56 -18.52
N PRO A 38 12.00 -22.16 -18.79
CA PRO A 38 11.59 -20.77 -18.69
C PRO A 38 11.56 -20.30 -17.23
N VAL A 39 12.06 -19.10 -16.97
CA VAL A 39 12.04 -18.46 -15.64
C VAL A 39 11.28 -17.16 -15.72
N HIS A 40 10.26 -17.03 -14.86
CA HIS A 40 9.41 -15.86 -14.77
C HIS A 40 9.98 -14.86 -13.76
N ALA A 41 10.02 -13.59 -14.15
CA ALA A 41 10.41 -12.52 -13.27
C ALA A 41 9.22 -12.02 -12.45
N MET A 42 9.44 -11.72 -11.17
CA MET A 42 8.44 -11.05 -10.35
C MET A 42 8.10 -9.68 -10.98
N ALA A 43 6.82 -9.46 -11.26
CA ALA A 43 6.32 -8.24 -11.93
C ALA A 43 7.03 -7.93 -13.27
N GLY A 44 7.61 -8.94 -13.93
CA GLY A 44 8.34 -8.75 -15.20
C GLY A 44 9.65 -7.97 -15.05
N THR A 45 10.22 -7.88 -13.85
CA THR A 45 11.48 -7.17 -13.58
C THR A 45 12.61 -8.14 -13.23
N GLY A 46 13.83 -7.77 -13.56
CA GLY A 46 15.05 -8.49 -13.19
C GLY A 46 16.10 -7.47 -12.80
N THR A 47 16.03 -6.97 -11.56
CA THR A 47 16.84 -5.83 -11.10
C THR A 47 18.04 -6.24 -10.25
N PHE A 48 18.18 -7.52 -9.87
CA PHE A 48 19.41 -8.06 -9.28
C PHE A 48 20.45 -8.36 -10.38
N ALA A 49 20.86 -7.32 -11.09
CA ALA A 49 21.78 -7.38 -12.20
C ALA A 49 22.55 -6.07 -12.34
N GLU A 50 23.75 -6.11 -12.89
CA GLU A 50 24.57 -4.90 -13.15
C GLU A 50 23.93 -3.99 -14.20
N LYS A 51 23.15 -4.56 -15.12
CA LYS A 51 22.43 -3.84 -16.18
C LYS A 51 21.06 -4.43 -16.38
N THR A 52 20.08 -3.56 -16.56
CA THR A 52 18.69 -3.94 -16.83
C THR A 52 18.19 -3.20 -18.05
N LEU A 53 17.54 -3.93 -18.98
CA LEU A 53 16.85 -3.34 -20.13
C LEU A 53 15.36 -3.27 -19.83
N LEU A 54 14.84 -2.06 -19.78
CA LEU A 54 13.42 -1.80 -19.48
C LEU A 54 12.81 -0.86 -20.52
N PRO A 55 11.52 -1.02 -20.84
CA PRO A 55 10.81 -0.02 -21.63
C PRO A 55 10.82 1.34 -20.95
N LYS A 56 10.97 2.42 -21.72
CA LYS A 56 10.98 3.79 -21.20
C LYS A 56 9.78 4.11 -20.29
N GLN A 57 8.61 3.54 -20.62
CA GLN A 57 7.36 3.75 -19.88
C GLN A 57 7.33 3.05 -18.51
N ALA A 58 8.25 2.12 -18.26
CA ALA A 58 8.34 1.36 -17.02
C ALA A 58 9.32 1.98 -16.01
N VAL A 59 9.95 3.11 -16.34
CA VAL A 59 10.96 3.75 -15.51
C VAL A 59 10.60 5.20 -15.25
N VAL A 60 10.93 5.68 -14.06
CA VAL A 60 10.80 7.08 -13.67
C VAL A 60 12.17 7.56 -13.23
N LYS A 61 12.60 8.69 -13.79
CA LYS A 61 13.84 9.35 -13.35
C LYS A 61 13.58 9.97 -11.98
N ILE A 62 14.45 9.65 -11.03
CA ILE A 62 14.43 10.26 -9.69
C ILE A 62 15.52 11.34 -9.61
N ASP A 63 15.42 12.19 -8.60
CA ASP A 63 16.44 13.18 -8.27
C ASP A 63 17.76 12.45 -7.88
N PRO A 64 18.92 12.85 -8.45
CA PRO A 64 20.20 12.22 -8.13
C PRO A 64 20.63 12.38 -6.66
N ASP A 65 20.07 13.35 -5.95
CA ASP A 65 20.37 13.58 -4.54
C ASP A 65 19.60 12.61 -3.59
N ILE A 66 18.66 11.82 -4.12
CA ILE A 66 17.97 10.80 -3.31
C ILE A 66 18.89 9.59 -3.12
N PRO A 67 19.24 9.22 -1.87
CA PRO A 67 20.03 8.02 -1.61
C PRO A 67 19.36 6.77 -2.19
N LEU A 68 20.13 5.88 -2.84
CA LEU A 68 19.57 4.74 -3.55
C LEU A 68 18.93 3.69 -2.63
N ASP A 69 19.37 3.58 -1.40
CA ASP A 69 18.76 2.75 -0.36
C ASP A 69 17.34 3.24 -0.02
N ILE A 70 17.15 4.56 0.08
CA ILE A 70 15.83 5.18 0.27
C ILE A 70 14.97 5.02 -1.00
N ALA A 71 15.56 5.33 -2.18
CA ALA A 71 14.85 5.22 -3.46
C ALA A 71 14.32 3.81 -3.73
N SER A 72 15.03 2.77 -3.29
CA SER A 72 14.64 1.37 -3.48
C SER A 72 13.29 1.01 -2.82
N LEU A 73 12.88 1.74 -1.77
CA LEU A 73 11.63 1.52 -1.06
C LEU A 73 10.41 2.11 -1.78
N ILE A 74 10.62 3.12 -2.64
CA ILE A 74 9.55 3.91 -3.26
C ILE A 74 8.75 3.07 -4.26
N GLY A 75 9.41 2.21 -5.03
CA GLY A 75 8.80 1.50 -6.17
C GLY A 75 7.74 0.45 -5.81
N CYS A 76 7.61 0.07 -4.54
CA CYS A 76 6.62 -0.91 -4.08
C CYS A 76 5.97 -0.47 -2.75
N GLY A 77 6.62 -0.71 -1.62
CA GLY A 77 6.02 -0.58 -0.30
C GLY A 77 5.48 0.82 0.02
N VAL A 78 6.27 1.86 -0.27
CA VAL A 78 5.86 3.25 -0.02
C VAL A 78 4.68 3.63 -0.91
N MET A 79 4.77 3.34 -2.21
CA MET A 79 3.72 3.68 -3.17
C MET A 79 2.43 2.91 -2.89
N THR A 80 2.52 1.65 -2.47
CA THR A 80 1.35 0.83 -2.11
C THR A 80 0.63 1.42 -0.90
N GLY A 81 1.34 1.65 0.21
CA GLY A 81 0.71 2.14 1.43
C GLY A 81 0.18 3.58 1.31
N ALA A 82 1.01 4.50 0.84
CA ALA A 82 0.60 5.88 0.65
C ALA A 82 -0.53 6.00 -0.39
N GLY A 83 -0.43 5.24 -1.50
CA GLY A 83 -1.46 5.20 -2.54
C GLY A 83 -2.77 4.59 -2.06
N ALA A 84 -2.74 3.60 -1.17
CA ALA A 84 -3.94 3.03 -0.56
C ALA A 84 -4.73 4.11 0.21
N ALA A 85 -4.05 4.93 1.01
CA ALA A 85 -4.70 6.01 1.74
C ALA A 85 -5.17 7.15 0.82
N LEU A 86 -4.29 7.64 -0.07
CA LEU A 86 -4.53 8.85 -0.86
C LEU A 86 -5.45 8.61 -2.06
N ASN A 87 -5.25 7.49 -2.78
CA ASN A 87 -5.88 7.26 -4.08
C ASN A 87 -6.99 6.22 -4.04
N THR A 88 -6.83 5.14 -3.25
CA THR A 88 -7.81 4.05 -3.20
C THR A 88 -8.90 4.35 -2.17
N ALA A 89 -8.55 4.51 -0.90
CA ALA A 89 -9.49 4.86 0.15
C ALA A 89 -9.96 6.32 0.06
N LYS A 90 -9.12 7.20 -0.51
CA LYS A 90 -9.37 8.65 -0.64
C LYS A 90 -9.69 9.27 0.72
N VAL A 91 -8.82 9.00 1.67
CA VAL A 91 -8.92 9.55 3.02
C VAL A 91 -9.10 11.07 2.97
N THR A 92 -10.05 11.57 3.73
CA THR A 92 -10.40 13.00 3.75
C THR A 92 -9.87 13.70 5.01
N PRO A 93 -9.60 15.02 4.94
CA PRO A 93 -9.18 15.77 6.12
C PRO A 93 -10.20 15.67 7.28
N GLY A 94 -9.67 15.52 8.50
CA GLY A 94 -10.50 15.43 9.71
C GLY A 94 -11.08 14.04 9.99
N SER A 95 -10.86 13.05 9.13
CA SER A 95 -11.37 11.69 9.30
C SER A 95 -10.57 10.85 10.28
N SER A 96 -11.16 9.72 10.69
CA SER A 96 -10.55 8.67 11.51
C SER A 96 -10.17 7.47 10.64
N VAL A 97 -8.94 6.97 10.81
CA VAL A 97 -8.38 5.87 10.02
C VAL A 97 -7.80 4.82 10.95
N ILE A 98 -8.14 3.54 10.73
CA ILE A 98 -7.47 2.42 11.39
C ILE A 98 -6.66 1.63 10.37
N ILE A 99 -5.42 1.26 10.73
CA ILE A 99 -4.46 0.59 9.85
C ILE A 99 -3.98 -0.69 10.54
N TYR A 100 -4.31 -1.83 9.96
CA TYR A 100 -3.88 -3.14 10.45
C TYR A 100 -2.54 -3.51 9.82
N GLY A 101 -1.53 -3.67 10.68
CA GLY A 101 -0.14 -3.93 10.33
C GLY A 101 0.70 -2.65 10.21
N ALA A 102 1.74 -2.56 11.03
CA ALA A 102 2.72 -1.46 11.02
C ALA A 102 4.06 -1.90 10.40
N GLY A 103 4.01 -2.74 9.37
CA GLY A 103 5.15 -3.05 8.49
C GLY A 103 5.42 -1.95 7.48
N GLY A 104 6.30 -2.19 6.50
CA GLY A 104 6.68 -1.17 5.50
C GLY A 104 5.51 -0.55 4.75
N VAL A 105 4.52 -1.36 4.34
CA VAL A 105 3.29 -0.87 3.68
C VAL A 105 2.43 -0.08 4.67
N GLY A 106 2.24 -0.62 5.89
CA GLY A 106 1.42 0.05 6.92
C GLY A 106 1.98 1.39 7.37
N VAL A 107 3.30 1.48 7.56
CA VAL A 107 3.97 2.75 7.88
C VAL A 107 3.79 3.77 6.74
N ALA A 108 3.86 3.33 5.49
CA ALA A 108 3.59 4.20 4.34
C ALA A 108 2.10 4.63 4.29
N ALA A 109 1.17 3.73 4.67
CA ALA A 109 -0.25 4.05 4.77
C ALA A 109 -0.54 5.07 5.89
N ILE A 110 0.14 4.95 7.05
CA ILE A 110 0.08 5.94 8.14
C ILE A 110 0.50 7.32 7.64
N GLN A 111 1.63 7.41 6.94
CA GLN A 111 2.12 8.66 6.35
C GLN A 111 1.14 9.19 5.29
N GLY A 112 0.58 8.32 4.46
CA GLY A 112 -0.44 8.67 3.47
C GLY A 112 -1.69 9.25 4.12
N ALA A 113 -2.22 8.63 5.18
CA ALA A 113 -3.35 9.13 5.95
C ALA A 113 -3.06 10.49 6.60
N ARG A 114 -1.84 10.66 7.14
CA ARG A 114 -1.39 11.95 7.68
C ARG A 114 -1.33 13.04 6.61
N ILE A 115 -0.78 12.74 5.44
CA ILE A 115 -0.72 13.67 4.29
C ILE A 115 -2.13 14.04 3.83
N ALA A 116 -3.08 13.10 3.85
CA ALA A 116 -4.48 13.34 3.55
C ALA A 116 -5.18 14.22 4.60
N GLY A 117 -4.57 14.48 5.75
CA GLY A 117 -5.13 15.31 6.82
C GLY A 117 -6.08 14.55 7.75
N ALA A 118 -5.98 13.23 7.88
CA ALA A 118 -6.72 12.49 8.88
C ALA A 118 -6.46 13.04 10.28
N ALA A 119 -7.50 13.19 11.10
CA ALA A 119 -7.38 13.68 12.46
C ALA A 119 -6.91 12.58 13.42
N GLU A 120 -7.44 11.37 13.23
CA GLU A 120 -7.12 10.21 14.05
C GLU A 120 -6.57 9.08 13.18
N ILE A 121 -5.41 8.58 13.55
CA ILE A 121 -4.72 7.49 12.84
C ILE A 121 -4.32 6.43 13.86
N VAL A 122 -5.04 5.32 13.85
CA VAL A 122 -4.82 4.18 14.74
C VAL A 122 -4.02 3.12 14.00
N ALA A 123 -2.83 2.79 14.49
CA ALA A 123 -2.03 1.68 14.01
C ALA A 123 -2.23 0.45 14.89
N VAL A 124 -2.42 -0.71 14.28
CA VAL A 124 -2.60 -2.00 14.97
C VAL A 124 -1.48 -2.96 14.58
N ASP A 125 -0.71 -3.46 15.54
CA ASP A 125 0.30 -4.50 15.31
C ASP A 125 0.52 -5.34 16.58
N LEU A 126 1.02 -6.55 16.41
CA LEU A 126 1.39 -7.45 17.51
C LEU A 126 2.74 -7.08 18.16
N ASN A 127 3.59 -6.34 17.45
CA ASN A 127 4.96 -6.04 17.84
C ASN A 127 5.07 -4.61 18.40
N ASP A 128 5.53 -4.48 19.65
CA ASP A 128 5.68 -3.19 20.33
C ASP A 128 6.64 -2.24 19.62
N ALA A 129 7.76 -2.74 19.10
CA ALA A 129 8.73 -1.92 18.37
C ALA A 129 8.11 -1.31 17.10
N LYS A 130 7.23 -2.05 16.41
CA LYS A 130 6.50 -1.53 15.25
C LYS A 130 5.42 -0.51 15.65
N LEU A 131 4.80 -0.67 16.81
CA LEU A 131 3.86 0.32 17.33
C LEU A 131 4.57 1.62 17.69
N ASP A 132 5.78 1.54 18.24
CA ASP A 132 6.61 2.71 18.51
C ASP A 132 7.04 3.41 17.20
N ASP A 133 7.45 2.66 16.21
CA ASP A 133 7.73 3.22 14.89
C ASP A 133 6.49 3.84 14.26
N ALA A 134 5.31 3.21 14.37
CA ALA A 134 4.06 3.77 13.85
C ALA A 134 3.78 5.17 14.42
N ARG A 135 3.98 5.38 15.74
CA ARG A 135 3.87 6.70 16.37
C ARG A 135 4.87 7.71 15.79
N ARG A 136 6.12 7.29 15.59
CA ARG A 136 7.17 8.16 14.98
C ARG A 136 6.80 8.58 13.57
N PHE A 137 6.12 7.73 12.81
CA PHE A 137 5.70 8.00 11.44
C PHE A 137 4.34 8.70 11.33
N GLY A 138 3.65 8.94 12.45
CA GLY A 138 2.49 9.82 12.48
C GLY A 138 1.16 9.18 12.88
N ALA A 139 1.18 7.95 13.40
CA ALA A 139 0.00 7.40 14.06
C ALA A 139 -0.29 8.20 15.34
N THR A 140 -1.54 8.62 15.52
CA THR A 140 -2.01 9.28 16.75
C THR A 140 -2.17 8.29 17.90
N HIS A 141 -2.56 7.05 17.52
CA HIS A 141 -2.72 5.92 18.44
C HIS A 141 -2.03 4.69 17.85
N ALA A 142 -1.47 3.86 18.73
CA ALA A 142 -0.89 2.59 18.33
C ALA A 142 -1.22 1.55 19.40
N VAL A 143 -1.97 0.53 19.01
CA VAL A 143 -2.62 -0.41 19.90
C VAL A 143 -2.39 -1.87 19.48
N LYS A 144 -2.54 -2.77 20.44
CA LYS A 144 -2.60 -4.21 20.17
C LYS A 144 -3.98 -4.59 19.59
N PRO A 145 -4.10 -5.74 18.89
CA PRO A 145 -5.39 -6.19 18.39
C PRO A 145 -6.49 -6.32 19.46
N GLU A 146 -6.13 -6.72 20.67
CA GLU A 146 -7.04 -6.86 21.81
C GLU A 146 -7.60 -5.52 22.34
N ASP A 147 -6.93 -4.41 22.04
CA ASP A 147 -7.31 -3.06 22.50
C ASP A 147 -8.11 -2.26 21.45
N VAL A 148 -8.33 -2.83 20.25
CA VAL A 148 -8.99 -2.14 19.13
C VAL A 148 -10.41 -1.70 19.49
N ASP A 149 -11.18 -2.51 20.20
CA ASP A 149 -12.55 -2.16 20.58
C ASP A 149 -12.58 -0.98 21.57
N GLY A 150 -11.59 -0.92 22.48
CA GLY A 150 -11.40 0.21 23.37
C GLY A 150 -11.08 1.49 22.61
N ALA A 151 -10.11 1.44 21.69
CA ALA A 151 -9.74 2.57 20.86
C ALA A 151 -10.90 3.04 19.96
N LYS A 152 -11.66 2.11 19.37
CA LYS A 152 -12.85 2.42 18.60
C LYS A 152 -13.90 3.17 19.45
N LEU A 153 -14.15 2.70 20.66
CA LEU A 153 -15.10 3.36 21.56
C LEU A 153 -14.63 4.77 21.94
N GLU A 154 -13.37 4.92 22.30
CA GLU A 154 -12.78 6.19 22.70
C GLU A 154 -12.78 7.24 21.59
N ILE A 155 -12.35 6.83 20.38
CA ILE A 155 -12.13 7.75 19.26
C ILE A 155 -13.43 8.05 18.51
N THR A 156 -14.30 7.05 18.34
CA THR A 156 -15.48 7.15 17.45
C THR A 156 -16.81 7.04 18.18
N GLY A 157 -16.80 6.97 19.51
CA GLY A 157 -18.02 6.73 20.29
C GLY A 157 -18.65 5.34 20.04
N GLY A 158 -17.91 4.42 19.40
CA GLY A 158 -18.35 3.09 19.06
C GLY A 158 -18.94 2.94 17.65
N ASP A 159 -19.14 4.03 16.90
CA ASP A 159 -19.71 3.99 15.55
C ASP A 159 -18.81 3.29 14.53
N GLY A 160 -17.49 3.33 14.74
CA GLY A 160 -16.46 2.82 13.86
C GLY A 160 -15.70 3.92 13.12
N PHE A 161 -14.58 3.53 12.52
CA PHE A 161 -13.70 4.45 11.80
C PHE A 161 -14.26 4.81 10.42
N ASP A 162 -13.87 5.98 9.90
CA ASP A 162 -14.22 6.38 8.53
C ASP A 162 -13.56 5.46 7.51
N TYR A 163 -12.30 5.08 7.77
CA TYR A 163 -11.49 4.25 6.88
C TYR A 163 -10.76 3.16 7.66
N ALA A 164 -10.64 1.99 7.06
CA ALA A 164 -9.76 0.92 7.50
C ALA A 164 -8.84 0.49 6.35
N LEU A 165 -7.55 0.32 6.63
CA LEU A 165 -6.54 -0.15 5.67
C LEU A 165 -5.94 -1.45 6.18
N GLU A 166 -5.99 -2.50 5.39
CA GLU A 166 -5.42 -3.81 5.71
C GLU A 166 -4.06 -3.96 5.04
N CYS A 167 -2.99 -4.11 5.82
CA CYS A 167 -1.61 -4.13 5.36
C CYS A 167 -0.84 -5.39 5.80
N ILE A 168 -1.54 -6.50 6.08
CA ILE A 168 -0.94 -7.77 6.56
C ILE A 168 -1.13 -8.89 5.55
N GLY A 169 -2.32 -8.94 4.89
CA GLY A 169 -2.69 -10.02 4.00
C GLY A 169 -3.24 -11.26 4.73
N ASN A 170 -3.97 -11.07 5.85
CA ASN A 170 -4.52 -12.16 6.65
C ASN A 170 -6.06 -12.10 6.66
N PRO A 171 -6.78 -13.21 6.40
CA PRO A 171 -8.24 -13.23 6.41
C PRO A 171 -8.88 -12.69 7.70
N LEU A 172 -8.24 -12.89 8.85
CA LEU A 172 -8.75 -12.37 10.13
C LEU A 172 -8.67 -10.85 10.18
N THR A 173 -7.56 -10.26 9.74
CA THR A 173 -7.40 -8.79 9.72
C THR A 173 -8.21 -8.15 8.60
N MET A 174 -8.41 -8.83 7.47
CA MET A 174 -9.35 -8.40 6.43
C MET A 174 -10.78 -8.30 6.98
N ARG A 175 -11.22 -9.30 7.72
CA ARG A 175 -12.52 -9.27 8.40
C ARG A 175 -12.58 -8.18 9.46
N ALA A 176 -11.56 -8.05 10.30
CA ALA A 176 -11.47 -7.02 11.33
C ALA A 176 -11.51 -5.61 10.72
N SER A 177 -10.84 -5.39 9.57
CA SER A 177 -10.89 -4.11 8.86
C SER A 177 -12.30 -3.75 8.41
N PHE A 178 -13.05 -4.74 7.90
CA PHE A 178 -14.46 -4.53 7.52
C PHE A 178 -15.34 -4.22 8.74
N ASP A 179 -15.14 -4.91 9.85
CA ASP A 179 -15.94 -4.74 11.07
C ASP A 179 -15.57 -3.47 11.87
N ALA A 180 -14.41 -2.89 11.59
CA ALA A 180 -13.92 -1.67 12.26
C ALA A 180 -14.52 -0.38 11.70
N VAL A 181 -14.99 -0.38 10.45
CA VAL A 181 -15.51 0.83 9.81
C VAL A 181 -16.97 1.09 10.21
N ARG A 182 -17.31 2.38 10.28
CA ARG A 182 -18.70 2.80 10.47
C ARG A 182 -19.58 2.48 9.26
N ARG A 183 -20.89 2.64 9.40
CA ARG A 183 -21.81 2.58 8.26
C ARG A 183 -21.44 3.65 7.24
N GLY A 184 -21.30 3.25 5.98
CA GLY A 184 -20.85 4.11 4.90
C GLY A 184 -19.34 4.43 4.92
N GLY A 185 -18.58 3.82 5.83
CA GLY A 185 -17.11 3.86 5.83
C GLY A 185 -16.50 2.99 4.74
N THR A 186 -15.20 3.09 4.57
CA THR A 186 -14.44 2.36 3.54
C THR A 186 -13.40 1.45 4.17
N ALA A 187 -13.48 0.15 3.87
CA ALA A 187 -12.39 -0.80 4.14
C ALA A 187 -11.61 -1.07 2.84
N CYS A 188 -10.31 -0.81 2.84
CA CYS A 188 -9.38 -1.07 1.75
C CYS A 188 -8.53 -2.29 2.13
N ILE A 189 -8.63 -3.37 1.34
CA ILE A 189 -7.93 -4.63 1.55
C ILE A 189 -6.83 -4.76 0.50
#